data_f9e698ca2a37ecb357fb1b0f8630c3d2
#
_entry.id   f9e698ca2a37ecb357fb1b0f8630c3d2
#
_cell.length_a   1.000
_cell.length_b   1.000
_cell.length_c   1.000
_cell.angle_alpha   90.00
_cell.angle_beta   90.00
_cell.angle_gamma   90.00
#
_symmetry.space_group_name_H-M   'P 1'
#
loop_
_entity.id
_entity.type
_entity.pdbx_description
1 polymer ?
#
loop_
_entity_poly.entity_id
_entity_poly.type
_entity_poly.pdbx_seq_one_letter_code
_entity_poly.pdbx_strand_id
1 'polypeptide(L)'
;MRFILLCSFFVFSFAQANEFDFSAMDKTAKTFPNIKTIQIAYQGDLVWAKAYNNSHLTSPTNIKSASKSIMSAIVGIAIERGVIDSVQQTVASLLPNQLPSKADPRINEITVGHLLSMQAGLERTSGRNYGRWVTSKNWVKSALSWPFVEDVGGKMQYSTGNTHLLSAIIMKQSGENTYKLANKWLQGSGVKIQSWETDPQGVPMGGNQVSMTPASLLAFGELYRRGGVTEKGVRIIPKQWIEESWIPRTQSRFHRGQYGYGWFIQPFSGVQGYYGWGYGGQMIYVLPELALTIAITSQENLPSGRTGYRDLLHDMVSKDIIPTIQAIQ
;
A
#
# COMPACT_ATOMS: atom_id res chain seq x y z
N MET A 1 -34.27 -29.95 55.69
CA MET A 1 -33.82 -29.73 54.37
C MET A 1 -32.67 -28.70 54.44
N ARG A 2 -31.42 -29.15 54.28
CA ARG A 2 -30.23 -28.27 54.25
C ARG A 2 -29.84 -28.01 52.80
N PHE A 3 -29.93 -26.76 52.33
CA PHE A 3 -29.42 -26.34 51.02
C PHE A 3 -27.92 -26.13 51.12
N ILE A 4 -27.16 -26.90 50.34
CA ILE A 4 -25.72 -26.68 50.14
C ILE A 4 -25.58 -25.74 48.95
N LEU A 5 -25.08 -24.52 49.21
CA LEU A 5 -24.69 -23.55 48.18
C LEU A 5 -23.33 -23.96 47.64
N LEU A 6 -23.26 -24.47 46.39
CA LEU A 6 -21.99 -24.65 45.68
C LEU A 6 -21.55 -23.28 45.11
N CYS A 7 -20.55 -22.68 45.73
CA CYS A 7 -19.81 -21.55 45.13
C CYS A 7 -18.82 -22.09 44.07
N SER A 8 -19.16 -21.92 42.82
CA SER A 8 -18.23 -22.17 41.71
C SER A 8 -17.22 -21.01 41.65
N PHE A 9 -16.00 -21.25 42.06
CA PHE A 9 -14.87 -20.34 41.84
C PHE A 9 -14.51 -20.37 40.32
N PHE A 10 -14.87 -19.33 39.62
CA PHE A 10 -14.27 -19.07 38.30
C PHE A 10 -12.81 -18.60 38.51
N VAL A 11 -11.90 -19.51 38.25
CA VAL A 11 -10.46 -19.14 38.12
C VAL A 11 -10.32 -18.40 36.80
N PHE A 12 -10.27 -17.08 36.84
CA PHE A 12 -9.78 -16.29 35.71
C PHE A 12 -8.28 -16.61 35.56
N SER A 13 -7.95 -17.43 34.58
CA SER A 13 -6.59 -17.56 34.09
C SER A 13 -6.22 -16.21 33.45
N PHE A 14 -5.46 -15.40 34.17
CA PHE A 14 -4.75 -14.29 33.54
C PHE A 14 -3.71 -14.93 32.62
N ALA A 15 -4.00 -14.97 31.30
CA ALA A 15 -2.98 -15.20 30.31
C ALA A 15 -1.91 -14.12 30.53
N GLN A 16 -0.72 -14.54 30.92
CA GLN A 16 0.44 -13.70 31.05
C GLN A 16 0.68 -13.10 29.68
N ALA A 17 0.39 -11.81 29.50
CA ALA A 17 0.71 -11.11 28.27
C ALA A 17 2.23 -11.18 28.11
N ASN A 18 2.71 -11.94 27.15
CA ASN A 18 4.11 -11.95 26.77
C ASN A 18 4.49 -10.52 26.39
N GLU A 19 5.27 -9.89 27.22
CA GLU A 19 5.68 -8.50 26.99
C GLU A 19 6.75 -8.49 25.91
N PHE A 20 6.42 -7.91 24.73
CA PHE A 20 7.36 -7.77 23.63
C PHE A 20 8.48 -6.79 23.99
N ASP A 21 9.73 -7.24 23.97
CA ASP A 21 10.87 -6.36 24.16
C ASP A 21 11.33 -5.73 22.84
N PHE A 22 10.76 -4.59 22.49
CA PHE A 22 11.17 -3.78 21.35
C PHE A 22 12.29 -2.77 21.67
N SER A 23 13.03 -2.92 22.76
CA SER A 23 14.07 -1.97 23.17
C SER A 23 15.19 -1.80 22.13
N ALA A 24 15.62 -2.89 21.48
CA ALA A 24 16.61 -2.84 20.41
C ALA A 24 16.10 -2.04 19.21
N MET A 25 14.87 -2.33 18.75
CA MET A 25 14.21 -1.58 17.67
C MET A 25 14.04 -0.09 18.03
N ASP A 26 13.63 0.24 19.26
CA ASP A 26 13.45 1.61 19.71
C ASP A 26 14.79 2.38 19.73
N LYS A 27 15.87 1.71 20.14
CA LYS A 27 17.23 2.28 20.10
C LYS A 27 17.65 2.55 18.66
N THR A 28 17.45 1.60 17.75
CA THR A 28 17.72 1.75 16.31
C THR A 28 16.92 2.91 15.74
N ALA A 29 15.60 2.95 15.99
CA ALA A 29 14.71 3.99 15.47
C ALA A 29 15.10 5.41 15.90
N LYS A 30 15.58 5.58 17.12
CA LYS A 30 16.08 6.88 17.65
C LYS A 30 17.29 7.41 16.87
N THR A 31 18.04 6.56 16.20
CA THR A 31 19.18 7.00 15.35
C THR A 31 18.73 7.49 13.97
N PHE A 32 17.47 7.28 13.61
CA PHE A 32 16.92 7.67 12.30
C PHE A 32 16.28 9.06 12.36
N PRO A 33 16.94 10.12 11.85
CA PRO A 33 16.42 11.49 11.96
C PRO A 33 15.13 11.71 11.19
N ASN A 34 14.85 10.83 10.23
CA ASN A 34 13.71 10.97 9.33
C ASN A 34 12.43 10.28 9.83
N ILE A 35 12.53 9.38 10.80
CA ILE A 35 11.38 8.60 11.26
C ILE A 35 10.40 9.48 12.04
N LYS A 36 9.10 9.30 11.77
CA LYS A 36 8.01 10.01 12.46
C LYS A 36 7.29 9.08 13.44
N THR A 37 6.85 7.92 12.96
CA THR A 37 6.11 6.95 13.80
C THR A 37 6.42 5.52 13.40
N ILE A 38 6.36 4.61 14.36
CA ILE A 38 6.31 3.16 14.16
C ILE A 38 5.08 2.64 14.89
N GLN A 39 4.29 1.84 14.19
CA GLN A 39 3.21 1.04 14.78
C GLN A 39 3.36 -0.41 14.33
N ILE A 40 3.19 -1.34 15.27
CA ILE A 40 3.31 -2.78 15.04
C ILE A 40 2.05 -3.45 15.57
N ALA A 41 1.41 -4.25 14.72
CA ALA A 41 0.34 -5.15 15.10
C ALA A 41 0.79 -6.61 14.96
N TYR A 42 0.52 -7.42 15.96
CA TYR A 42 0.78 -8.85 15.97
C TYR A 42 -0.51 -9.59 16.30
N GLN A 43 -0.89 -10.58 15.48
CA GLN A 43 -2.14 -11.32 15.60
C GLN A 43 -3.42 -10.46 15.62
N GLY A 44 -3.33 -9.20 15.20
CA GLY A 44 -4.42 -8.23 15.20
C GLY A 44 -4.35 -7.19 16.31
N ASP A 45 -3.57 -7.44 17.36
CA ASP A 45 -3.41 -6.53 18.48
C ASP A 45 -2.28 -5.54 18.24
N LEU A 46 -2.49 -4.28 18.62
CA LEU A 46 -1.46 -3.24 18.59
C LEU A 46 -0.47 -3.48 19.74
N VAL A 47 0.72 -4.02 19.41
CA VAL A 47 1.76 -4.36 20.40
C VAL A 47 2.83 -3.28 20.58
N TRP A 48 2.91 -2.32 19.62
CA TRP A 48 3.80 -1.17 19.71
C TRP A 48 3.24 0.03 18.98
N ALA A 49 3.30 1.20 19.57
CA ALA A 49 3.00 2.49 18.95
C ALA A 49 3.85 3.60 19.54
N LYS A 50 4.73 4.21 18.73
CA LYS A 50 5.58 5.30 19.21
C LYS A 50 5.82 6.35 18.13
N ALA A 51 5.83 7.61 18.56
CA ALA A 51 6.25 8.76 17.76
C ALA A 51 7.68 9.16 18.10
N TYR A 52 8.40 9.64 17.11
CA TYR A 52 9.81 10.06 17.16
C TYR A 52 9.95 11.48 16.61
N ASN A 53 11.05 12.13 16.90
CA ASN A 53 11.43 13.41 16.27
C ASN A 53 10.31 14.47 16.32
N ASN A 54 9.70 14.68 17.48
CA ASN A 54 8.60 15.64 17.73
C ASN A 54 7.36 15.41 16.84
N SER A 55 7.15 14.18 16.40
CA SER A 55 5.95 13.78 15.65
C SER A 55 4.83 13.29 16.58
N HIS A 56 3.65 13.04 16.03
CA HIS A 56 2.49 12.56 16.78
C HIS A 56 1.85 11.36 16.08
N LEU A 57 1.36 10.38 16.87
CA LEU A 57 0.68 9.17 16.34
C LEU A 57 -0.64 9.46 15.64
N THR A 58 -1.24 10.62 15.90
CA THR A 58 -2.52 11.04 15.31
C THR A 58 -2.35 11.93 14.09
N SER A 59 -1.13 12.41 13.81
CA SER A 59 -0.89 13.34 12.69
C SER A 59 -0.92 12.60 11.35
N PRO A 60 -1.78 13.03 10.40
CA PRO A 60 -1.75 12.49 9.04
C PRO A 60 -0.40 12.75 8.36
N THR A 61 0.05 11.82 7.57
CA THR A 61 1.27 11.91 6.77
C THR A 61 0.94 11.55 5.33
N ASN A 62 1.51 12.28 4.38
CA ASN A 62 1.45 11.91 2.97
C ASN A 62 2.26 10.62 2.75
N ILE A 63 1.58 9.51 2.50
CA ILE A 63 2.19 8.19 2.36
C ILE A 63 2.89 7.99 1.01
N LYS A 64 2.89 9.01 0.15
CA LYS A 64 3.57 8.98 -1.15
C LYS A 64 3.19 7.72 -1.95
N SER A 65 4.16 7.06 -2.56
CA SER A 65 3.92 5.89 -3.41
C SER A 65 3.43 4.63 -2.67
N ALA A 66 3.44 4.59 -1.34
CA ALA A 66 2.77 3.52 -0.61
C ALA A 66 1.25 3.49 -0.92
N SER A 67 0.68 4.62 -1.38
CA SER A 67 -0.70 4.70 -1.87
C SER A 67 -1.00 3.83 -3.11
N LYS A 68 0.01 3.31 -3.80
CA LYS A 68 -0.18 2.36 -4.90
C LYS A 68 -0.80 1.04 -4.44
N SER A 69 -0.49 0.63 -3.22
CA SER A 69 -1.13 -0.53 -2.59
C SER A 69 -2.60 -0.25 -2.27
N ILE A 70 -2.92 0.99 -1.81
CA ILE A 70 -4.30 1.43 -1.63
C ILE A 70 -5.05 1.41 -2.97
N MET A 71 -4.44 1.97 -4.04
CA MET A 71 -5.04 1.98 -5.38
C MET A 71 -5.30 0.58 -5.91
N SER A 72 -4.38 -0.37 -5.66
CA SER A 72 -4.59 -1.79 -5.98
C SER A 72 -5.83 -2.36 -5.29
N ALA A 73 -5.99 -2.13 -3.98
CA ALA A 73 -7.18 -2.58 -3.25
C ALA A 73 -8.48 -2.00 -3.85
N ILE A 74 -8.47 -0.71 -4.20
CA ILE A 74 -9.63 -0.06 -4.82
C ILE A 74 -9.96 -0.66 -6.18
N VAL A 75 -8.96 -1.04 -6.99
CA VAL A 75 -9.18 -1.76 -8.26
C VAL A 75 -9.81 -3.12 -8.01
N GLY A 76 -9.33 -3.88 -7.02
CA GLY A 76 -9.92 -5.19 -6.68
C GLY A 76 -11.37 -5.09 -6.23
N ILE A 77 -11.70 -4.07 -5.43
CA ILE A 77 -13.08 -3.80 -5.02
C ILE A 77 -13.92 -3.34 -6.23
N ALA A 78 -13.35 -2.54 -7.14
CA ALA A 78 -14.02 -2.09 -8.35
C ALA A 78 -14.40 -3.26 -9.27
N ILE A 79 -13.53 -4.26 -9.40
CA ILE A 79 -13.80 -5.49 -10.16
C ILE A 79 -14.92 -6.29 -9.48
N GLU A 80 -14.85 -6.52 -8.19
CA GLU A 80 -15.89 -7.24 -7.44
C GLU A 80 -17.27 -6.57 -7.54
N ARG A 81 -17.29 -5.24 -7.67
CA ARG A 81 -18.52 -4.44 -7.81
C ARG A 81 -18.98 -4.24 -9.27
N GLY A 82 -18.29 -4.83 -10.24
CA GLY A 82 -18.62 -4.69 -11.66
C GLY A 82 -18.40 -3.28 -12.23
N VAL A 83 -17.58 -2.44 -11.58
CA VAL A 83 -17.16 -1.13 -12.11
C VAL A 83 -16.11 -1.30 -13.20
N ILE A 84 -15.28 -2.33 -13.08
CA ILE A 84 -14.30 -2.81 -14.05
C ILE A 84 -14.55 -4.31 -14.21
N ASP A 85 -14.56 -4.83 -15.44
CA ASP A 85 -14.87 -6.25 -15.65
C ASP A 85 -13.72 -7.16 -15.18
N SER A 86 -12.47 -6.78 -15.48
CA SER A 86 -11.29 -7.58 -15.11
C SER A 86 -9.98 -6.81 -15.30
N VAL A 87 -8.89 -7.39 -14.85
CA VAL A 87 -7.53 -6.85 -15.08
C VAL A 87 -7.10 -6.93 -16.56
N GLN A 88 -7.79 -7.70 -17.40
CA GLN A 88 -7.54 -7.82 -18.83
C GLN A 88 -8.20 -6.71 -19.65
N GLN A 89 -9.14 -5.94 -19.10
CA GLN A 89 -9.71 -4.81 -19.82
C GLN A 89 -8.61 -3.81 -20.22
N THR A 90 -8.69 -3.35 -21.48
CA THR A 90 -7.68 -2.44 -22.01
C THR A 90 -7.94 -0.99 -21.61
N VAL A 91 -6.87 -0.23 -21.42
CA VAL A 91 -6.95 1.21 -21.16
C VAL A 91 -7.65 1.93 -22.31
N ALA A 92 -7.41 1.50 -23.53
CA ALA A 92 -8.02 2.08 -24.73
C ALA A 92 -9.55 1.96 -24.72
N SER A 93 -10.10 0.83 -24.27
CA SER A 93 -11.55 0.65 -24.14
C SER A 93 -12.14 1.48 -23.00
N LEU A 94 -11.40 1.60 -21.87
CA LEU A 94 -11.86 2.30 -20.68
C LEU A 94 -11.72 3.83 -20.77
N LEU A 95 -10.69 4.34 -21.47
CA LEU A 95 -10.38 5.77 -21.61
C LEU A 95 -10.22 6.22 -23.08
N PRO A 96 -11.15 5.90 -24.01
CA PRO A 96 -10.96 6.15 -25.46
C PRO A 96 -10.72 7.64 -25.78
N ASN A 97 -11.33 8.56 -25.04
CA ASN A 97 -11.21 10.01 -25.26
C ASN A 97 -9.90 10.61 -24.73
N GLN A 98 -9.09 9.80 -24.03
CA GLN A 98 -7.79 10.22 -23.48
C GLN A 98 -6.60 9.75 -24.33
N LEU A 99 -6.85 8.94 -25.36
CA LEU A 99 -5.79 8.46 -26.24
C LEU A 99 -5.18 9.62 -27.06
N PRO A 100 -3.86 9.61 -27.30
CA PRO A 100 -3.22 10.56 -28.21
C PRO A 100 -3.74 10.38 -29.62
N SER A 101 -3.85 11.46 -30.39
CA SER A 101 -4.31 11.41 -31.80
C SER A 101 -3.39 10.62 -32.73
N LYS A 102 -2.11 10.51 -32.37
CA LYS A 102 -1.08 9.71 -33.06
C LYS A 102 -0.49 8.70 -32.09
N ALA A 103 -1.35 7.84 -31.53
CA ALA A 103 -0.93 6.81 -30.59
C ALA A 103 -0.14 5.70 -31.29
N ASP A 104 0.92 5.21 -30.63
CA ASP A 104 1.55 3.94 -30.99
C ASP A 104 0.49 2.81 -30.85
N PRO A 105 0.36 1.90 -31.82
CA PRO A 105 -0.65 0.82 -31.78
C PRO A 105 -0.61 -0.03 -30.49
N ARG A 106 0.56 -0.19 -29.87
CA ARG A 106 0.76 -0.92 -28.59
C ARG A 106 -0.08 -0.35 -27.43
N ILE A 107 -0.56 0.89 -27.53
CA ILE A 107 -1.40 1.48 -26.48
C ILE A 107 -2.71 0.69 -26.31
N ASN A 108 -3.19 0.00 -27.36
CA ASN A 108 -4.38 -0.83 -27.32
C ASN A 108 -4.17 -2.15 -26.56
N GLU A 109 -2.93 -2.53 -26.31
CA GLU A 109 -2.55 -3.74 -25.58
C GLU A 109 -2.41 -3.50 -24.07
N ILE A 110 -2.32 -2.22 -23.65
CA ILE A 110 -2.17 -1.88 -22.23
C ILE A 110 -3.45 -2.23 -21.48
N THR A 111 -3.35 -3.13 -20.51
CA THR A 111 -4.46 -3.55 -19.67
C THR A 111 -4.39 -2.91 -18.27
N VAL A 112 -5.48 -3.02 -17.50
CA VAL A 112 -5.52 -2.68 -16.08
C VAL A 112 -4.43 -3.43 -15.31
N GLY A 113 -4.20 -4.71 -15.61
CA GLY A 113 -3.14 -5.53 -15.02
C GLY A 113 -1.74 -4.99 -15.30
N HIS A 114 -1.47 -4.54 -16.52
CA HIS A 114 -0.19 -3.93 -16.91
C HIS A 114 0.06 -2.61 -16.14
N LEU A 115 -1.00 -1.82 -15.89
CA LEU A 115 -0.88 -0.62 -15.06
C LEU A 115 -0.54 -0.96 -13.60
N LEU A 116 -1.23 -1.95 -13.01
CA LEU A 116 -1.03 -2.40 -11.63
C LEU A 116 0.37 -2.96 -11.39
N SER A 117 0.89 -3.74 -12.34
CA SER A 117 2.21 -4.37 -12.27
C SER A 117 3.37 -3.49 -12.77
N MET A 118 3.09 -2.24 -13.19
CA MET A 118 4.10 -1.32 -13.75
C MET A 118 4.71 -1.80 -15.08
N GLN A 119 3.95 -2.53 -15.90
CA GLN A 119 4.39 -3.14 -17.15
C GLN A 119 3.68 -2.57 -18.39
N ALA A 120 3.22 -1.32 -18.34
CA ALA A 120 2.57 -0.65 -19.47
C ALA A 120 3.49 -0.41 -20.67
N GLY A 121 4.80 -0.59 -20.54
CA GLY A 121 5.78 -0.35 -21.60
C GLY A 121 6.14 1.11 -21.83
N LEU A 122 5.30 2.04 -21.41
CA LEU A 122 5.52 3.49 -21.54
C LEU A 122 6.67 3.98 -20.67
N GLU A 123 7.40 4.99 -21.11
CA GLU A 123 8.41 5.66 -20.30
C GLU A 123 7.75 6.16 -19.00
N ARG A 124 8.41 5.91 -17.87
CA ARG A 124 7.86 6.25 -16.55
C ARG A 124 7.69 7.75 -16.34
N THR A 125 6.61 8.14 -15.72
CA THR A 125 6.37 9.51 -15.27
C THR A 125 6.96 9.79 -13.89
N SER A 126 7.56 8.80 -13.21
CA SER A 126 8.18 8.93 -11.89
C SER A 126 9.65 9.34 -11.96
N GLY A 127 10.23 9.74 -10.82
CA GLY A 127 11.63 10.15 -10.70
C GLY A 127 11.89 11.46 -11.44
N ARG A 128 12.90 11.49 -12.30
CA ARG A 128 13.31 12.70 -13.05
C ARG A 128 12.17 13.30 -13.92
N ASN A 129 11.23 12.48 -14.31
CA ASN A 129 10.15 12.88 -15.21
C ASN A 129 8.90 13.40 -14.46
N TYR A 130 8.87 13.25 -13.12
CA TYR A 130 7.67 13.58 -12.33
C TYR A 130 7.24 15.05 -12.47
N GLY A 131 8.18 15.98 -12.35
CA GLY A 131 7.90 17.41 -12.50
C GLY A 131 7.32 17.74 -13.87
N ARG A 132 7.93 17.22 -14.95
CA ARG A 132 7.42 17.41 -16.32
C ARG A 132 6.00 16.87 -16.51
N TRP A 133 5.68 15.73 -15.88
CA TRP A 133 4.36 15.13 -15.97
C TRP A 133 3.30 15.96 -15.24
N VAL A 134 3.54 16.35 -13.98
CA VAL A 134 2.57 17.12 -13.17
C VAL A 134 2.42 18.57 -13.59
N THR A 135 3.31 19.10 -14.42
CA THR A 135 3.14 20.45 -15.04
C THR A 135 2.32 20.40 -16.33
N SER A 136 1.96 19.22 -16.83
CA SER A 136 1.12 19.09 -18.02
C SER A 136 -0.32 19.50 -17.74
N LYS A 137 -1.03 19.99 -18.78
CA LYS A 137 -2.43 20.43 -18.65
C LYS A 137 -3.43 19.31 -18.36
N ASN A 138 -3.13 18.07 -18.78
CA ASN A 138 -3.96 16.90 -18.58
C ASN A 138 -3.05 15.70 -18.28
N TRP A 139 -3.04 15.26 -17.01
CA TRP A 139 -2.10 14.25 -16.57
C TRP A 139 -2.43 12.86 -17.11
N VAL A 140 -3.72 12.55 -17.32
CA VAL A 140 -4.18 11.28 -17.90
C VAL A 140 -3.69 11.18 -19.35
N LYS A 141 -4.02 12.16 -20.18
CA LYS A 141 -3.60 12.20 -21.57
C LYS A 141 -2.08 12.27 -21.70
N SER A 142 -1.42 13.04 -20.84
CA SER A 142 0.04 13.12 -20.81
C SER A 142 0.66 11.77 -20.50
N ALA A 143 0.18 11.02 -19.50
CA ALA A 143 0.71 9.70 -19.16
C ALA A 143 0.63 8.71 -20.32
N LEU A 144 -0.45 8.76 -21.14
CA LEU A 144 -0.64 7.93 -22.33
C LEU A 144 0.16 8.41 -23.55
N SER A 145 0.72 9.63 -23.51
CA SER A 145 1.47 10.22 -24.62
C SER A 145 2.99 10.01 -24.53
N TRP A 146 3.48 9.35 -23.48
CA TRP A 146 4.90 9.07 -23.34
C TRP A 146 5.33 7.94 -24.27
N PRO A 147 6.58 7.95 -24.76
CA PRO A 147 7.05 6.93 -25.69
C PRO A 147 7.10 5.55 -25.04
N PHE A 148 6.92 4.50 -25.81
CA PHE A 148 7.24 3.15 -25.39
C PHE A 148 8.74 2.94 -25.31
N VAL A 149 9.21 2.42 -24.21
CA VAL A 149 10.63 2.09 -23.93
C VAL A 149 10.81 0.61 -23.60
N GLU A 150 9.72 -0.11 -23.47
CA GLU A 150 9.63 -1.57 -23.28
C GLU A 150 8.41 -2.10 -24.03
N ASP A 151 8.33 -3.42 -24.19
CA ASP A 151 7.11 -4.07 -24.66
C ASP A 151 6.03 -4.02 -23.55
N VAL A 152 4.76 -4.03 -23.95
CA VAL A 152 3.65 -4.18 -23.01
C VAL A 152 3.75 -5.55 -22.34
N GLY A 153 3.67 -5.60 -21.01
CA GLY A 153 3.94 -6.80 -20.22
C GLY A 153 5.43 -7.10 -19.99
N GLY A 154 6.35 -6.28 -20.54
CA GLY A 154 7.80 -6.43 -20.40
C GLY A 154 8.33 -6.02 -19.02
N LYS A 155 9.56 -5.48 -18.99
CA LYS A 155 10.22 -5.09 -17.73
C LYS A 155 9.53 -3.92 -17.03
N MET A 156 9.65 -3.86 -15.71
CA MET A 156 9.07 -2.81 -14.88
C MET A 156 9.50 -1.40 -15.34
N GLN A 157 8.51 -0.59 -15.65
CA GLN A 157 8.63 0.86 -15.76
C GLN A 157 7.83 1.53 -14.63
N TYR A 158 8.44 1.62 -13.43
CA TYR A 158 7.75 2.14 -12.24
C TYR A 158 7.25 3.57 -12.46
N SER A 159 5.95 3.73 -12.59
CA SER A 159 5.31 4.97 -13.04
C SER A 159 4.11 5.35 -12.19
N THR A 160 4.10 6.55 -11.62
CA THR A 160 2.92 7.11 -10.95
C THR A 160 1.77 7.36 -11.94
N GLY A 161 2.09 7.65 -13.22
CA GLY A 161 1.09 7.76 -14.27
C GLY A 161 0.27 6.50 -14.46
N ASN A 162 0.86 5.30 -14.33
CA ASN A 162 0.12 4.06 -14.43
C ASN A 162 -0.99 3.98 -13.39
N THR A 163 -0.70 4.28 -12.14
CA THR A 163 -1.70 4.25 -11.07
C THR A 163 -2.65 5.46 -11.12
N HIS A 164 -2.23 6.58 -11.70
CA HIS A 164 -3.14 7.69 -11.98
C HIS A 164 -4.16 7.33 -13.06
N LEU A 165 -3.76 6.59 -14.09
CA LEU A 165 -4.68 6.04 -15.09
C LEU A 165 -5.73 5.12 -14.45
N LEU A 166 -5.36 4.31 -13.45
CA LEU A 166 -6.32 3.49 -12.70
C LEU A 166 -7.36 4.34 -11.95
N SER A 167 -6.93 5.45 -11.32
CA SER A 167 -7.85 6.39 -10.67
C SER A 167 -8.81 7.02 -11.68
N ALA A 168 -8.31 7.45 -12.84
CA ALA A 168 -9.13 8.02 -13.91
C ALA A 168 -10.13 6.99 -14.48
N ILE A 169 -9.72 5.73 -14.62
CA ILE A 169 -10.59 4.64 -15.05
C ILE A 169 -11.73 4.45 -14.04
N ILE A 170 -11.42 4.30 -12.77
CA ILE A 170 -12.43 4.11 -11.71
C ILE A 170 -13.40 5.28 -11.69
N MET A 171 -12.90 6.51 -11.68
CA MET A 171 -13.73 7.71 -11.68
C MET A 171 -14.66 7.76 -12.89
N LYS A 172 -14.17 7.41 -14.09
CA LYS A 172 -14.95 7.41 -15.32
C LYS A 172 -16.02 6.30 -15.34
N GLN A 173 -15.64 5.07 -14.96
CA GLN A 173 -16.55 3.92 -15.05
C GLN A 173 -17.62 3.95 -13.95
N SER A 174 -17.29 4.44 -12.75
CA SER A 174 -18.25 4.57 -11.64
C SER A 174 -19.11 5.83 -11.69
N GLY A 175 -18.66 6.89 -12.39
CA GLY A 175 -19.28 8.23 -12.32
C GLY A 175 -19.03 8.95 -10.99
N GLU A 176 -18.20 8.41 -10.07
CA GLU A 176 -17.94 8.97 -8.75
C GLU A 176 -16.44 9.20 -8.55
N ASN A 177 -16.08 10.23 -7.79
CA ASN A 177 -14.71 10.58 -7.47
C ASN A 177 -14.00 9.43 -6.71
N THR A 178 -12.83 9.01 -7.16
CA THR A 178 -12.06 7.87 -6.61
C THR A 178 -11.77 8.02 -5.11
N TYR A 179 -11.51 9.24 -4.61
CA TYR A 179 -11.30 9.49 -3.18
C TYR A 179 -12.57 9.22 -2.35
N LYS A 180 -13.72 9.66 -2.85
CA LYS A 180 -15.02 9.39 -2.19
C LYS A 180 -15.33 7.91 -2.19
N LEU A 181 -15.13 7.23 -3.32
CA LEU A 181 -15.31 5.77 -3.42
C LEU A 181 -14.39 5.00 -2.48
N ALA A 182 -13.11 5.38 -2.42
CA ALA A 182 -12.14 4.74 -1.54
C ALA A 182 -12.59 4.77 -0.08
N ASN A 183 -12.99 5.94 0.44
CA ASN A 183 -13.49 6.05 1.81
C ASN A 183 -14.82 5.30 2.02
N LYS A 184 -15.72 5.30 1.02
CA LYS A 184 -16.99 4.58 1.07
C LYS A 184 -16.78 3.05 1.08
N TRP A 185 -15.91 2.54 0.22
CA TRP A 185 -15.67 1.11 0.09
C TRP A 185 -14.82 0.53 1.23
N LEU A 186 -13.94 1.34 1.82
CA LEU A 186 -13.12 0.95 2.96
C LEU A 186 -13.79 1.24 4.32
N GLN A 187 -15.04 1.72 4.32
CA GLN A 187 -15.75 2.03 5.55
C GLN A 187 -15.87 0.80 6.47
N GLY A 188 -15.68 1.01 7.77
CA GLY A 188 -15.76 -0.04 8.79
C GLY A 188 -14.48 -0.88 8.94
N SER A 189 -13.44 -0.67 8.12
CA SER A 189 -12.16 -1.39 8.21
C SER A 189 -11.13 -0.71 9.12
N GLY A 190 -11.41 0.48 9.67
CA GLY A 190 -10.41 1.32 10.35
C GLY A 190 -9.55 2.15 9.38
N VAL A 191 -9.65 1.90 8.08
CA VAL A 191 -8.93 2.66 7.04
C VAL A 191 -9.71 3.94 6.72
N LYS A 192 -9.04 5.09 6.86
CA LYS A 192 -9.57 6.40 6.50
C LYS A 192 -8.51 7.21 5.76
N ILE A 193 -8.82 7.64 4.55
CA ILE A 193 -8.02 8.58 3.79
C ILE A 193 -8.47 9.99 4.18
N GLN A 194 -7.57 10.82 4.74
CA GLN A 194 -7.89 12.18 5.17
C GLN A 194 -7.96 13.14 4.00
N SER A 195 -7.03 13.02 3.05
CA SER A 195 -7.03 13.83 1.84
C SER A 195 -6.35 13.08 0.69
N TRP A 196 -6.71 13.45 -0.52
CA TRP A 196 -6.11 12.94 -1.75
C TRP A 196 -6.06 14.07 -2.77
N GLU A 197 -4.85 14.54 -3.10
CA GLU A 197 -4.68 15.61 -4.09
C GLU A 197 -5.16 15.16 -5.48
N THR A 198 -5.65 16.11 -6.26
CA THR A 198 -6.18 15.86 -7.61
C THR A 198 -5.31 16.49 -8.69
N ASP A 199 -5.45 15.97 -9.89
CA ASP A 199 -4.94 16.61 -11.11
C ASP A 199 -5.81 17.83 -11.48
N PRO A 200 -5.43 18.62 -12.52
CA PRO A 200 -6.21 19.74 -13.00
C PRO A 200 -7.64 19.41 -13.50
N GLN A 201 -7.93 18.13 -13.74
CA GLN A 201 -9.26 17.64 -14.14
C GLN A 201 -10.08 17.14 -12.95
N GLY A 202 -9.56 17.22 -11.73
CA GLY A 202 -10.22 16.74 -10.51
C GLY A 202 -10.09 15.24 -10.25
N VAL A 203 -9.23 14.54 -11.01
CA VAL A 203 -8.95 13.12 -10.79
C VAL A 203 -7.97 12.96 -9.63
N PRO A 204 -8.30 12.23 -8.53
CA PRO A 204 -7.37 11.95 -7.45
C PRO A 204 -6.12 11.25 -7.98
N MET A 205 -4.92 11.69 -7.50
CA MET A 205 -3.65 11.14 -7.99
C MET A 205 -3.47 9.69 -7.51
N GLY A 206 -3.76 8.73 -8.34
CA GLY A 206 -3.94 7.31 -8.01
C GLY A 206 -2.78 6.60 -7.32
N GLY A 207 -1.59 7.13 -7.28
CA GLY A 207 -0.43 6.44 -6.71
C GLY A 207 0.52 7.35 -5.97
N ASN A 208 0.01 8.49 -5.47
CA ASN A 208 0.76 9.47 -4.70
C ASN A 208 -0.22 10.41 -4.00
N GLN A 209 0.30 11.28 -3.11
CA GLN A 209 -0.44 12.41 -2.51
C GLN A 209 -1.68 11.98 -1.71
N VAL A 210 -1.64 10.80 -1.09
CA VAL A 210 -2.62 10.32 -0.13
C VAL A 210 -2.14 10.64 1.28
N SER A 211 -2.97 11.29 2.08
CA SER A 211 -2.70 11.56 3.49
C SER A 211 -3.51 10.63 4.38
N MET A 212 -2.82 9.93 5.29
CA MET A 212 -3.41 8.99 6.26
C MET A 212 -2.74 9.12 7.62
N THR A 213 -3.48 8.84 8.70
CA THR A 213 -2.85 8.65 10.02
C THR A 213 -2.05 7.35 10.07
N PRO A 214 -1.03 7.24 10.93
CA PRO A 214 -0.31 5.98 11.14
C PRO A 214 -1.24 4.80 11.46
N ALA A 215 -2.25 5.02 12.31
CA ALA A 215 -3.24 4.00 12.66
C ALA A 215 -4.06 3.54 11.44
N SER A 216 -4.44 4.48 10.57
CA SER A 216 -5.17 4.15 9.33
C SER A 216 -4.29 3.37 8.35
N LEU A 217 -3.00 3.68 8.27
CA LEU A 217 -2.04 2.94 7.46
C LEU A 217 -1.83 1.52 7.99
N LEU A 218 -1.71 1.36 9.32
CA LEU A 218 -1.63 0.06 9.98
C LEU A 218 -2.90 -0.78 9.73
N ALA A 219 -4.09 -0.17 9.90
CA ALA A 219 -5.37 -0.81 9.65
C ALA A 219 -5.50 -1.33 8.20
N PHE A 220 -4.93 -0.62 7.23
CA PHE A 220 -4.90 -1.08 5.84
C PHE A 220 -4.03 -2.34 5.69
N GLY A 221 -2.86 -2.40 6.32
CA GLY A 221 -2.03 -3.60 6.33
C GLY A 221 -2.70 -4.78 7.03
N GLU A 222 -3.33 -4.53 8.17
CA GLU A 222 -4.09 -5.54 8.90
C GLU A 222 -5.28 -6.07 8.07
N LEU A 223 -5.94 -5.21 7.28
CA LEU A 223 -7.00 -5.66 6.38
C LEU A 223 -6.46 -6.65 5.33
N TYR A 224 -5.28 -6.39 4.77
CA TYR A 224 -4.59 -7.33 3.87
C TYR A 224 -4.15 -8.61 4.59
N ARG A 225 -3.53 -8.49 5.78
CA ARG A 225 -3.11 -9.65 6.58
C ARG A 225 -4.26 -10.60 6.91
N ARG A 226 -5.44 -10.05 7.21
CA ARG A 226 -6.66 -10.81 7.49
C ARG A 226 -7.41 -11.29 6.24
N GLY A 227 -6.77 -11.26 5.06
CA GLY A 227 -7.39 -11.72 3.82
C GLY A 227 -8.59 -10.89 3.39
N GLY A 228 -8.62 -9.60 3.70
CA GLY A 228 -9.64 -8.63 3.27
C GLY A 228 -10.87 -8.54 4.17
N VAL A 229 -10.82 -9.11 5.37
CA VAL A 229 -11.91 -9.02 6.36
C VAL A 229 -11.56 -8.10 7.52
N THR A 230 -12.53 -7.36 8.03
CA THR A 230 -12.40 -6.54 9.23
C THR A 230 -12.31 -7.42 10.49
N GLU A 231 -11.98 -6.84 11.64
CA GLU A 231 -12.03 -7.53 12.95
C GLU A 231 -13.43 -8.13 13.25
N LYS A 232 -14.47 -7.51 12.71
CA LYS A 232 -15.87 -7.97 12.86
C LYS A 232 -16.28 -9.01 11.81
N GLY A 233 -15.34 -9.53 11.00
CA GLY A 233 -15.60 -10.53 9.98
C GLY A 233 -16.26 -9.99 8.69
N VAL A 234 -16.40 -8.67 8.53
CA VAL A 234 -16.98 -8.08 7.31
C VAL A 234 -15.93 -8.05 6.20
N ARG A 235 -16.23 -8.64 5.04
CA ARG A 235 -15.35 -8.63 3.87
C ARG A 235 -15.40 -7.28 3.18
N ILE A 236 -14.24 -6.66 3.05
CA ILE A 236 -14.02 -5.36 2.39
C ILE A 236 -13.29 -5.55 1.06
N ILE A 237 -12.19 -6.34 1.07
CA ILE A 237 -11.41 -6.66 -0.13
C ILE A 237 -11.65 -8.13 -0.45
N PRO A 238 -11.90 -8.51 -1.73
CA PRO A 238 -12.01 -9.92 -2.10
C PRO A 238 -10.74 -10.69 -1.73
N LYS A 239 -10.88 -11.86 -1.12
CA LYS A 239 -9.72 -12.70 -0.74
C LYS A 239 -8.86 -13.02 -1.97
N GLN A 240 -9.50 -13.42 -3.06
CA GLN A 240 -8.83 -13.72 -4.32
C GLN A 240 -8.02 -12.54 -4.84
N TRP A 241 -8.50 -11.29 -4.65
CA TRP A 241 -7.75 -10.11 -5.06
C TRP A 241 -6.45 -9.93 -4.27
N ILE A 242 -6.47 -10.20 -2.96
CA ILE A 242 -5.26 -10.14 -2.15
C ILE A 242 -4.23 -11.15 -2.65
N GLU A 243 -4.65 -12.40 -2.87
CA GLU A 243 -3.82 -13.46 -3.41
C GLU A 243 -3.24 -13.06 -4.77
N GLU A 244 -4.08 -12.57 -5.69
CA GLU A 244 -3.67 -12.05 -7.01
C GLU A 244 -2.71 -10.87 -6.93
N SER A 245 -2.92 -9.94 -5.99
CA SER A 245 -2.05 -8.76 -5.84
C SER A 245 -0.65 -9.10 -5.35
N TRP A 246 -0.48 -10.25 -4.72
CA TRP A 246 0.78 -10.74 -4.18
C TRP A 246 1.50 -11.74 -5.09
N ILE A 247 0.92 -12.11 -6.24
CA ILE A 247 1.62 -12.92 -7.26
C ILE A 247 2.73 -12.05 -7.89
N PRO A 248 4.00 -12.52 -7.89
CA PRO A 248 5.08 -11.84 -8.57
C PRO A 248 4.85 -11.74 -10.07
N ARG A 249 4.92 -10.53 -10.63
CA ARG A 249 4.69 -10.28 -12.07
C ARG A 249 5.91 -9.70 -12.78
N THR A 250 6.74 -8.98 -12.04
CA THR A 250 7.97 -8.41 -12.59
C THR A 250 9.03 -8.23 -11.51
N GLN A 251 10.29 -8.12 -11.94
CA GLN A 251 11.39 -7.80 -11.04
C GLN A 251 11.37 -6.32 -10.68
N SER A 252 11.60 -6.01 -9.41
CA SER A 252 11.76 -4.62 -9.00
C SER A 252 13.02 -4.03 -9.62
N ARG A 253 12.90 -2.81 -10.15
CA ARG A 253 14.07 -2.05 -10.64
C ARG A 253 14.92 -1.42 -9.54
N PHE A 254 14.46 -1.47 -8.28
CA PHE A 254 15.10 -0.78 -7.15
C PHE A 254 15.92 -1.69 -6.25
N HIS A 255 15.67 -2.99 -6.30
CA HIS A 255 16.31 -4.02 -5.48
C HIS A 255 16.04 -5.41 -6.10
N ARG A 256 16.61 -6.46 -5.48
CA ARG A 256 16.47 -7.85 -5.99
C ARG A 256 15.07 -8.48 -5.78
N GLY A 257 14.14 -7.79 -5.08
CA GLY A 257 12.78 -8.29 -4.86
C GLY A 257 11.90 -8.17 -6.10
N GLN A 258 10.69 -8.65 -5.96
CA GLN A 258 9.66 -8.70 -7.02
C GLN A 258 8.56 -7.65 -6.79
N TYR A 259 7.66 -7.54 -7.75
CA TYR A 259 6.51 -6.65 -7.67
C TYR A 259 5.26 -7.34 -8.25
N GLY A 260 4.17 -7.28 -7.51
CA GLY A 260 2.86 -7.74 -7.92
C GLY A 260 1.95 -6.59 -8.34
N TYR A 261 0.67 -6.62 -7.94
CA TYR A 261 -0.26 -5.53 -8.18
C TYR A 261 -0.21 -4.51 -7.03
N GLY A 262 0.69 -3.52 -7.17
CA GLY A 262 0.84 -2.44 -6.20
C GLY A 262 1.65 -2.78 -4.96
N TRP A 263 2.26 -3.96 -4.87
CA TRP A 263 3.03 -4.45 -3.75
C TRP A 263 4.44 -4.87 -4.15
N PHE A 264 5.44 -4.47 -3.40
CA PHE A 264 6.76 -5.06 -3.44
C PHE A 264 6.75 -6.37 -2.66
N ILE A 265 7.57 -7.32 -3.12
CA ILE A 265 7.57 -8.71 -2.63
C ILE A 265 9.03 -9.12 -2.41
N GLN A 266 9.40 -9.45 -1.17
CA GLN A 266 10.72 -9.99 -0.85
C GLN A 266 10.71 -10.66 0.54
N PRO A 267 11.65 -11.58 0.80
CA PRO A 267 11.81 -12.12 2.14
C PRO A 267 12.46 -11.11 3.09
N PHE A 268 12.09 -11.18 4.38
CA PHE A 268 12.70 -10.50 5.52
C PHE A 268 13.09 -11.58 6.54
N SER A 269 14.38 -11.74 6.80
CA SER A 269 14.90 -12.84 7.67
C SER A 269 14.31 -14.21 7.33
N GLY A 270 14.18 -14.51 6.02
CA GLY A 270 13.65 -15.79 5.52
C GLY A 270 12.12 -15.87 5.46
N VAL A 271 11.39 -14.93 6.04
CA VAL A 271 9.92 -14.86 6.02
C VAL A 271 9.44 -14.03 4.84
N GLN A 272 8.49 -14.55 4.06
CA GLN A 272 7.93 -13.83 2.92
C GLN A 272 7.16 -12.59 3.39
N GLY A 273 7.55 -11.41 2.87
CA GLY A 273 6.89 -10.15 3.17
C GLY A 273 6.41 -9.42 1.92
N TYR A 274 5.31 -8.70 2.09
CA TYR A 274 4.69 -7.81 1.11
C TYR A 274 4.72 -6.40 1.66
N TYR A 275 5.16 -5.42 0.85
CA TYR A 275 5.24 -4.07 1.37
C TYR A 275 4.91 -2.99 0.35
N GLY A 276 4.31 -1.91 0.85
CA GLY A 276 4.17 -0.65 0.14
C GLY A 276 5.28 0.30 0.57
N TRP A 277 5.91 0.98 -0.39
CA TRP A 277 6.99 1.94 -0.14
C TRP A 277 6.68 3.29 -0.77
N GLY A 278 6.71 4.34 0.05
CA GLY A 278 6.61 5.74 -0.34
C GLY A 278 7.91 6.50 -0.16
N TYR A 279 8.09 7.52 -0.99
CA TYR A 279 9.23 8.44 -0.89
C TYR A 279 9.34 8.98 0.54
N GLY A 280 10.56 9.11 1.03
CA GLY A 280 10.82 9.52 2.41
C GLY A 280 10.87 8.38 3.41
N GLY A 281 10.47 7.15 3.06
CA GLY A 281 10.43 6.02 3.99
C GLY A 281 9.04 5.79 4.60
N GLN A 282 7.99 6.12 3.86
CA GLN A 282 6.63 5.72 4.21
C GLN A 282 6.49 4.23 3.92
N MET A 283 6.26 3.40 4.92
CA MET A 283 6.28 1.96 4.78
C MET A 283 5.03 1.33 5.40
N ILE A 284 4.54 0.31 4.72
CA ILE A 284 3.62 -0.66 5.25
C ILE A 284 4.15 -2.05 4.93
N TYR A 285 4.36 -2.87 5.94
CA TYR A 285 4.78 -4.26 5.80
C TYR A 285 3.69 -5.19 6.26
N VAL A 286 3.47 -6.25 5.52
CA VAL A 286 2.55 -7.34 5.84
C VAL A 286 3.32 -8.65 5.74
N LEU A 287 3.47 -9.36 6.84
CA LEU A 287 4.12 -10.67 6.95
C LEU A 287 3.10 -11.68 7.48
N PRO A 288 2.29 -12.29 6.60
CA PRO A 288 1.15 -13.13 7.02
C PRO A 288 1.57 -14.35 7.84
N GLU A 289 2.71 -14.97 7.51
CA GLU A 289 3.24 -16.15 8.21
C GLU A 289 3.55 -15.88 9.68
N LEU A 290 3.94 -14.64 10.00
CA LEU A 290 4.18 -14.19 11.37
C LEU A 290 2.96 -13.50 12.00
N ALA A 291 1.84 -13.45 11.33
CA ALA A 291 0.68 -12.65 11.75
C ALA A 291 1.05 -11.18 12.10
N LEU A 292 2.02 -10.61 11.39
CA LEU A 292 2.67 -9.33 11.69
C LEU A 292 2.35 -8.27 10.63
N THR A 293 2.01 -7.06 11.09
CA THR A 293 1.87 -5.86 10.27
C THR A 293 2.64 -4.71 10.90
N ILE A 294 3.37 -3.94 10.07
CA ILE A 294 4.15 -2.79 10.54
C ILE A 294 3.82 -1.59 9.65
N ALA A 295 3.50 -0.46 10.28
CA ALA A 295 3.36 0.83 9.61
C ALA A 295 4.43 1.80 10.11
N ILE A 296 5.20 2.37 9.17
CA ILE A 296 6.24 3.37 9.47
C ILE A 296 5.92 4.62 8.67
N THR A 297 5.87 5.77 9.34
CA THR A 297 5.84 7.07 8.68
C THR A 297 7.15 7.80 8.92
N SER A 298 7.58 8.59 7.93
CA SER A 298 8.84 9.33 7.94
C SER A 298 8.67 10.71 7.33
N GLN A 299 9.72 11.52 7.34
CA GLN A 299 9.76 12.84 6.69
C GLN A 299 9.47 12.71 5.19
N GLU A 300 8.51 13.50 4.72
CA GLU A 300 7.92 13.35 3.37
C GLU A 300 8.79 13.91 2.24
N ASN A 301 9.74 14.77 2.57
CA ASN A 301 10.52 15.55 1.60
C ASN A 301 11.97 15.07 1.42
N LEU A 302 12.39 14.08 2.20
CA LEU A 302 13.74 13.54 2.16
C LEU A 302 13.79 12.24 1.37
N PRO A 303 14.81 12.02 0.50
CA PRO A 303 14.91 10.78 -0.26
C PRO A 303 15.22 9.59 0.67
N SER A 304 14.61 8.43 0.40
CA SER A 304 14.88 7.18 1.14
C SER A 304 15.66 6.14 0.34
N GLY A 305 15.41 6.02 -0.95
CA GLY A 305 16.06 4.98 -1.77
C GLY A 305 17.52 5.28 -2.13
N ARG A 306 17.88 6.56 -2.35
CA ARG A 306 19.24 6.96 -2.72
C ARG A 306 20.16 7.14 -1.52
N THR A 307 19.63 7.31 -0.33
CA THR A 307 20.37 7.53 0.91
C THR A 307 20.64 6.25 1.70
N GLY A 308 20.14 5.10 1.22
CA GLY A 308 20.15 3.85 1.97
C GLY A 308 19.11 3.77 3.09
N TYR A 309 18.36 4.85 3.36
CA TYR A 309 17.39 4.88 4.47
C TYR A 309 16.30 3.81 4.34
N ARG A 310 15.83 3.50 3.13
CA ARG A 310 14.93 2.37 2.90
C ARG A 310 15.53 1.05 3.39
N ASP A 311 16.79 0.81 3.09
CA ASP A 311 17.48 -0.44 3.43
C ASP A 311 17.70 -0.54 4.94
N LEU A 312 17.95 0.60 5.63
CA LEU A 312 17.98 0.67 7.09
C LEU A 312 16.62 0.32 7.71
N LEU A 313 15.50 0.76 7.11
CA LEU A 313 14.17 0.37 7.57
C LEU A 313 13.90 -1.14 7.36
N HIS A 314 14.34 -1.71 6.25
CA HIS A 314 14.27 -3.15 6.01
C HIS A 314 15.14 -3.94 7.01
N ASP A 315 16.33 -3.44 7.30
CA ASP A 315 17.23 -4.02 8.30
C ASP A 315 16.60 -4.01 9.71
N MET A 316 15.98 -2.90 10.11
CA MET A 316 15.28 -2.80 11.39
C MET A 316 14.13 -3.82 11.49
N VAL A 317 13.34 -4.00 10.42
CA VAL A 317 12.31 -5.04 10.38
C VAL A 317 12.93 -6.43 10.52
N SER A 318 14.00 -6.72 9.76
CA SER A 318 14.62 -8.04 9.71
C SER A 318 15.43 -8.39 10.96
N LYS A 319 16.13 -7.42 11.56
CA LYS A 319 17.11 -7.66 12.63
C LYS A 319 16.58 -7.36 14.03
N ASP A 320 15.60 -6.45 14.14
CA ASP A 320 15.08 -6.01 15.44
C ASP A 320 13.63 -6.46 15.66
N ILE A 321 12.72 -6.29 14.67
CA ILE A 321 11.29 -6.57 14.89
C ILE A 321 10.98 -8.07 14.76
N ILE A 322 11.38 -8.71 13.65
CA ILE A 322 11.08 -10.14 13.43
C ILE A 322 11.65 -11.02 14.54
N PRO A 323 12.92 -10.88 14.98
CA PRO A 323 13.43 -11.68 16.08
C PRO A 323 12.65 -11.50 17.39
N THR A 324 12.20 -10.28 17.71
CA THR A 324 11.35 -10.02 18.88
C THR A 324 10.02 -10.79 18.81
N ILE A 325 9.39 -10.85 17.62
CA ILE A 325 8.16 -11.60 17.42
C ILE A 325 8.42 -13.11 17.52
N GLN A 326 9.50 -13.60 16.92
CA GLN A 326 9.82 -15.04 16.93
C GLN A 326 10.23 -15.56 18.30
N ALA A 327 10.77 -14.72 19.19
CA ALA A 327 11.16 -15.09 20.53
C ALA A 327 9.99 -15.49 21.45
N ILE A 328 8.75 -15.17 21.06
CA ILE A 328 7.53 -15.46 21.84
C ILE A 328 6.63 -16.53 21.21
N GLN A 329 7.00 -17.04 20.01
CA GLN A 329 6.34 -18.17 19.36
C GLN A 329 6.86 -19.50 19.89
#